data_35936cc6f9586fc5fd10bc528455d660
#
_entry.id   35936cc6f9586fc5fd10bc528455d660
#
_cell.length_a   1.000
_cell.length_b   1.000
_cell.length_c   1.000
_cell.angle_alpha   90.00
_cell.angle_beta   90.00
_cell.angle_gamma   90.00
#
_symmetry.space_group_name_H-M   'P 1'
#
loop_
_entity.id
_entity.type
_entity.pdbx_description
1 polymer ?
#
loop_
_entity_poly.entity_id
_entity_poly.type
_entity_poly.pdbx_seq_one_letter_code
_entity_poly.pdbx_strand_id
1 'polypeptide(L)'
;MIVPKTRESIMRLNPLLTFNGQCESAFKFYEKCLGGKIVVMMTYGDSPMAAQAPPDWRKKILHTTLVLGDHRLQGADVLPESYRKPQGFSVLLNVDAPAEADRIFTALAEKGTVQLAIQETFWALRFGMVVDQFGTPWIIQCGKPG
;
A
#
# COMPACT_ATOMS: atom_id res chain seq x y z
N MET A 1 -29.28 3.04 30.80
CA MET A 1 -29.38 1.86 29.92
C MET A 1 -28.41 2.06 28.73
N ILE A 2 -27.55 1.11 28.57
CA ILE A 2 -26.60 1.17 27.44
C ILE A 2 -27.35 0.66 26.22
N VAL A 3 -27.61 1.54 25.28
CA VAL A 3 -28.15 1.15 23.99
C VAL A 3 -27.02 0.44 23.23
N PRO A 4 -27.21 -0.84 22.83
CA PRO A 4 -26.21 -1.50 22.03
C PRO A 4 -25.99 -0.63 20.79
N LYS A 5 -24.74 -0.33 20.50
CA LYS A 5 -24.41 0.32 19.22
C LYS A 5 -24.97 -0.58 18.14
N THR A 6 -26.07 -0.18 17.55
CA THR A 6 -26.40 -0.67 16.23
C THR A 6 -25.14 -0.49 15.37
N ARG A 7 -24.94 -1.37 14.42
CA ARG A 7 -23.84 -1.20 13.47
C ARG A 7 -24.01 0.13 12.76
N GLU A 8 -23.67 1.17 13.48
CA GLU A 8 -23.45 2.43 12.81
C GLU A 8 -22.29 2.27 11.84
N SER A 9 -22.37 2.97 10.74
CA SER A 9 -21.30 2.99 9.76
C SER A 9 -20.00 3.37 10.44
N ILE A 10 -19.08 2.42 10.52
CA ILE A 10 -17.72 2.71 10.97
C ILE A 10 -17.01 3.35 9.82
N MET A 11 -16.54 4.59 10.02
CA MET A 11 -15.73 5.26 9.02
C MET A 11 -14.36 4.58 8.98
N ARG A 12 -13.92 4.20 7.78
CA ARG A 12 -12.61 3.62 7.56
C ARG A 12 -11.90 4.46 6.52
N LEU A 13 -10.65 4.79 6.79
CA LEU A 13 -9.82 5.55 5.86
C LEU A 13 -8.71 4.63 5.39
N ASN A 14 -8.76 4.26 4.10
CA ASN A 14 -7.79 3.35 3.53
C ASN A 14 -7.12 3.99 2.33
N PRO A 15 -5.80 3.90 2.20
CA PRO A 15 -5.15 4.32 0.95
C PRO A 15 -5.53 3.37 -0.18
N LEU A 16 -5.74 3.93 -1.35
CA LEU A 16 -5.93 3.18 -2.58
C LEU A 16 -4.83 3.58 -3.55
N LEU A 17 -4.01 2.61 -3.94
CA LEU A 17 -2.92 2.82 -4.86
C LEU A 17 -3.37 2.42 -6.27
N THR A 18 -3.05 3.24 -7.26
CA THR A 18 -3.36 2.90 -8.65
C THR A 18 -2.08 2.65 -9.43
N PHE A 19 -2.16 1.71 -10.35
CA PHE A 19 -1.02 1.26 -11.15
C PHE A 19 -1.38 1.21 -12.61
N ASN A 20 -0.38 1.18 -13.44
CA ASN A 20 -0.51 1.05 -14.89
C ASN A 20 -0.23 -0.40 -15.32
N GLY A 21 -1.03 -1.34 -14.79
CA GLY A 21 -0.91 -2.75 -15.12
C GLY A 21 -0.02 -3.58 -14.22
N GLN A 22 0.57 -2.99 -13.17
CA GLN A 22 1.53 -3.66 -12.29
C GLN A 22 0.97 -3.96 -10.90
N CYS A 23 -0.35 -3.82 -10.70
CA CYS A 23 -0.95 -3.93 -9.38
C CYS A 23 -0.70 -5.29 -8.72
N GLU A 24 -0.84 -6.38 -9.47
CA GLU A 24 -0.63 -7.71 -8.92
C GLU A 24 0.82 -7.87 -8.41
N SER A 25 1.80 -7.52 -9.24
CA SER A 25 3.21 -7.61 -8.86
C SER A 25 3.52 -6.73 -7.66
N ALA A 26 2.96 -5.51 -7.65
CA ALA A 26 3.16 -4.57 -6.55
C ALA A 26 2.62 -5.12 -5.24
N PHE A 27 1.40 -5.64 -5.24
CA PHE A 27 0.77 -6.13 -4.01
C PHE A 27 1.41 -7.41 -3.49
N LYS A 28 1.87 -8.30 -4.36
CA LYS A 28 2.65 -9.46 -3.93
C LYS A 28 3.96 -9.03 -3.30
N PHE A 29 4.59 -8.00 -3.83
CA PHE A 29 5.78 -7.40 -3.25
C PHE A 29 5.48 -6.79 -1.88
N TYR A 30 4.38 -6.03 -1.75
CA TYR A 30 3.99 -5.44 -0.46
C TYR A 30 3.66 -6.50 0.59
N GLU A 31 2.97 -7.57 0.20
CA GLU A 31 2.69 -8.68 1.10
C GLU A 31 3.99 -9.25 1.68
N LYS A 32 4.98 -9.43 0.84
CA LYS A 32 6.28 -9.94 1.24
C LYS A 32 7.03 -8.94 2.14
N CYS A 33 7.03 -7.66 1.79
CA CYS A 33 7.77 -6.63 2.53
C CYS A 33 7.14 -6.34 3.88
N LEU A 34 5.81 -6.29 3.95
CA LEU A 34 5.08 -5.81 5.12
C LEU A 34 4.57 -6.93 6.02
N GLY A 35 4.53 -8.15 5.52
CA GLY A 35 4.10 -9.30 6.31
C GLY A 35 2.59 -9.44 6.46
N GLY A 36 1.82 -8.73 5.68
CA GLY A 36 0.36 -8.83 5.69
C GLY A 36 -0.15 -9.96 4.81
N LYS A 37 -1.45 -9.93 4.53
CA LYS A 37 -2.09 -10.96 3.71
C LYS A 37 -3.03 -10.34 2.68
N ILE A 38 -2.88 -10.72 1.42
CA ILE A 38 -3.82 -10.37 0.37
C ILE A 38 -5.09 -11.20 0.57
N VAL A 39 -6.21 -10.52 0.81
CA VAL A 39 -7.51 -11.20 1.06
C VAL A 39 -8.46 -11.09 -0.12
N VAL A 40 -8.22 -10.16 -1.03
CA VAL A 40 -8.99 -10.00 -2.26
C VAL A 40 -8.03 -9.66 -3.39
N MET A 41 -8.20 -10.28 -4.53
CA MET A 41 -7.51 -9.89 -5.76
C MET A 41 -8.41 -10.28 -6.93
N MET A 42 -9.11 -9.30 -7.48
CA MET A 42 -10.08 -9.52 -8.55
C MET A 42 -9.59 -8.89 -9.84
N THR A 43 -9.58 -9.66 -10.92
CA THR A 43 -9.24 -9.15 -12.24
C THR A 43 -10.45 -8.49 -12.89
N TYR A 44 -10.20 -7.64 -13.90
CA TYR A 44 -11.29 -7.09 -14.71
C TYR A 44 -12.07 -8.20 -15.39
N GLY A 45 -11.39 -9.24 -15.89
CA GLY A 45 -12.03 -10.35 -16.60
C GLY A 45 -12.96 -11.19 -15.74
N ASP A 46 -12.69 -11.27 -14.44
CA ASP A 46 -13.52 -12.03 -13.48
C ASP A 46 -14.61 -11.16 -12.83
N SER A 47 -14.74 -9.91 -13.28
CA SER A 47 -15.71 -8.97 -12.72
C SER A 47 -16.90 -8.79 -13.65
N PRO A 48 -18.01 -8.18 -13.15
CA PRO A 48 -19.12 -7.79 -14.03
C PRO A 48 -18.72 -6.79 -15.12
N MET A 49 -17.55 -6.18 -15.04
CA MET A 49 -17.04 -5.23 -16.03
C MET A 49 -16.23 -5.90 -17.14
N ALA A 50 -16.19 -7.23 -17.19
CA ALA A 50 -15.37 -7.96 -18.16
C ALA A 50 -15.64 -7.56 -19.60
N ALA A 51 -16.93 -7.34 -19.94
CA ALA A 51 -17.34 -6.99 -21.30
C ALA A 51 -16.86 -5.60 -21.74
N GLN A 52 -16.65 -4.68 -20.79
CA GLN A 52 -16.18 -3.32 -21.08
C GLN A 52 -14.65 -3.20 -21.04
N ALA A 53 -13.96 -4.20 -20.50
CA ALA A 53 -12.51 -4.16 -20.42
C ALA A 53 -11.89 -4.49 -21.79
N PRO A 54 -10.84 -3.74 -22.20
CA PRO A 54 -10.07 -4.14 -23.38
C PRO A 54 -9.51 -5.56 -23.18
N PRO A 55 -9.41 -6.36 -24.27
CA PRO A 55 -8.97 -7.75 -24.14
C PRO A 55 -7.63 -7.93 -23.42
N ASP A 56 -6.68 -7.02 -23.63
CA ASP A 56 -5.37 -7.06 -23.00
C ASP A 56 -5.41 -6.56 -21.54
N TRP A 57 -6.53 -5.99 -21.09
CA TRP A 57 -6.68 -5.51 -19.72
C TRP A 57 -7.42 -6.51 -18.81
N ARG A 58 -7.96 -7.58 -19.38
CA ARG A 58 -8.78 -8.55 -18.61
C ARG A 58 -8.04 -9.25 -17.49
N LYS A 59 -6.72 -9.42 -17.63
CA LYS A 59 -5.88 -10.03 -16.59
C LYS A 59 -5.38 -9.02 -15.55
N LYS A 60 -5.63 -7.75 -15.77
CA LYS A 60 -5.21 -6.70 -14.84
C LYS A 60 -6.17 -6.62 -13.65
N ILE A 61 -5.73 -5.99 -12.59
CA ILE A 61 -6.45 -6.01 -11.33
C ILE A 61 -7.45 -4.87 -11.25
N LEU A 62 -8.73 -5.23 -11.11
CA LEU A 62 -9.78 -4.26 -10.84
C LEU A 62 -9.73 -3.80 -9.39
N HIS A 63 -9.44 -4.72 -8.47
CA HIS A 63 -9.43 -4.41 -7.04
C HIS A 63 -8.63 -5.46 -6.28
N THR A 64 -7.80 -4.98 -5.35
CA THR A 64 -7.08 -5.85 -4.41
C THR A 64 -7.05 -5.21 -3.03
N THR A 65 -6.98 -6.03 -2.00
CA THR A 65 -6.87 -5.60 -0.61
C THR A 65 -5.80 -6.42 0.09
N LEU A 66 -4.84 -5.72 0.69
CA LEU A 66 -3.83 -6.28 1.58
C LEU A 66 -4.19 -5.88 3.02
N VAL A 67 -4.32 -6.85 3.90
CA VAL A 67 -4.66 -6.61 5.30
C VAL A 67 -3.39 -6.67 6.14
N LEU A 68 -3.20 -5.62 6.96
CA LEU A 68 -2.09 -5.48 7.90
C LEU A 68 -2.70 -5.20 9.28
N GLY A 69 -2.93 -6.24 10.09
CA GLY A 69 -3.66 -6.08 11.35
C GLY A 69 -5.06 -5.51 11.09
N ASP A 70 -5.36 -4.37 11.68
CA ASP A 70 -6.65 -3.69 11.48
C ASP A 70 -6.63 -2.74 10.29
N HIS A 71 -5.52 -2.64 9.58
CA HIS A 71 -5.35 -1.70 8.48
C HIS A 71 -5.48 -2.40 7.13
N ARG A 72 -5.90 -1.65 6.14
CA ARG A 72 -6.07 -2.16 4.78
C ARG A 72 -5.39 -1.24 3.79
N LEU A 73 -4.61 -1.85 2.91
CA LEU A 73 -4.05 -1.18 1.74
C LEU A 73 -4.77 -1.72 0.53
N GLN A 74 -5.33 -0.84 -0.28
CA GLN A 74 -6.10 -1.23 -1.45
C GLN A 74 -5.42 -0.80 -2.72
N GLY A 75 -5.72 -1.47 -3.81
CA GLY A 75 -5.10 -1.16 -5.08
C GLY A 75 -5.93 -1.57 -6.27
N ALA A 76 -5.59 -0.98 -7.41
CA ALA A 76 -6.21 -1.25 -8.68
C ALA A 76 -5.27 -0.86 -9.82
N ASP A 77 -5.44 -1.56 -10.94
CA ASP A 77 -4.87 -1.09 -12.20
C ASP A 77 -5.88 -0.16 -12.86
N VAL A 78 -5.40 0.96 -13.38
CA VAL A 78 -6.19 1.86 -14.21
C VAL A 78 -5.62 1.86 -15.62
N LEU A 79 -6.46 2.16 -16.60
CA LEU A 79 -6.01 2.23 -17.99
C LEU A 79 -4.88 3.24 -18.14
N PRO A 80 -3.93 3.02 -19.08
CA PRO A 80 -2.77 3.90 -19.23
C PRO A 80 -3.13 5.37 -19.38
N GLU A 81 -4.21 5.69 -20.08
CA GLU A 81 -4.65 7.08 -20.27
C GLU A 81 -5.18 7.73 -19.00
N SER A 82 -5.56 6.92 -18.01
CA SER A 82 -6.06 7.40 -16.71
C SER A 82 -5.01 7.38 -15.62
N TYR A 83 -3.87 6.75 -15.88
CA TYR A 83 -2.82 6.62 -14.87
C TYR A 83 -2.11 7.96 -14.64
N ARG A 84 -1.88 8.27 -13.37
CA ARG A 84 -1.06 9.41 -12.95
C ARG A 84 -0.04 8.91 -11.93
N LYS A 85 1.22 9.27 -12.13
CA LYS A 85 2.28 8.90 -11.20
C LYS A 85 1.99 9.52 -9.83
N PRO A 86 2.04 8.74 -8.73
CA PRO A 86 1.80 9.28 -7.40
C PRO A 86 2.80 10.39 -7.05
N GLN A 87 2.29 11.49 -6.54
CA GLN A 87 3.09 12.58 -6.00
C GLN A 87 2.27 13.42 -5.04
N GLY A 88 2.94 14.13 -4.17
CA GLY A 88 2.27 15.03 -3.22
C GLY A 88 1.73 14.33 -1.99
N PHE A 89 1.98 13.02 -1.82
CA PHE A 89 1.61 12.27 -0.63
C PHE A 89 2.54 11.09 -0.45
N SER A 90 2.50 10.45 0.70
CA SER A 90 3.23 9.21 0.97
C SER A 90 2.37 8.29 1.81
N VAL A 91 2.56 6.99 1.64
CA VAL A 91 2.00 6.03 2.59
C VAL A 91 2.96 5.94 3.75
N LEU A 92 2.50 6.35 4.94
CA LEU A 92 3.34 6.35 6.14
C LEU A 92 3.03 5.11 6.97
N LEU A 93 4.07 4.33 7.22
CA LEU A 93 3.98 3.12 8.03
C LEU A 93 4.75 3.35 9.34
N ASN A 94 4.02 3.26 10.45
CA ASN A 94 4.62 3.32 11.79
C ASN A 94 4.82 1.91 12.31
N VAL A 95 6.03 1.62 12.81
CA VAL A 95 6.35 0.34 13.45
C VAL A 95 6.94 0.60 14.82
N ASP A 96 6.86 -0.40 15.70
CA ASP A 96 7.24 -0.24 17.10
C ASP A 96 8.72 -0.50 17.38
N ALA A 97 9.39 -1.21 16.49
CA ALA A 97 10.80 -1.60 16.70
C ALA A 97 11.72 -1.03 15.61
N PRO A 98 12.85 -0.46 15.98
CA PRO A 98 13.81 0.07 14.99
C PRO A 98 14.29 -0.98 13.99
N ALA A 99 14.53 -2.22 14.45
CA ALA A 99 14.98 -3.29 13.57
C ALA A 99 13.92 -3.62 12.50
N GLU A 100 12.66 -3.57 12.86
CA GLU A 100 11.56 -3.81 11.92
C GLU A 100 11.47 -2.68 10.89
N ALA A 101 11.64 -1.43 11.33
CA ALA A 101 11.69 -0.29 10.43
C ALA A 101 12.82 -0.44 9.41
N ASP A 102 14.01 -0.80 9.88
CA ASP A 102 15.17 -1.02 9.00
C ASP A 102 14.90 -2.12 7.98
N ARG A 103 14.32 -3.23 8.43
CA ARG A 103 14.01 -4.39 7.57
C ARG A 103 13.00 -4.01 6.48
N ILE A 104 11.91 -3.37 6.86
CA ILE A 104 10.86 -2.99 5.90
C ILE A 104 11.38 -1.96 4.91
N PHE A 105 12.12 -0.97 5.40
CA PHE A 105 12.69 0.06 4.54
C PHE A 105 13.62 -0.55 3.48
N THR A 106 14.50 -1.43 3.91
CA THR A 106 15.44 -2.10 2.99
C THR A 106 14.68 -2.93 1.95
N ALA A 107 13.63 -3.65 2.37
CA ALA A 107 12.83 -4.45 1.46
C ALA A 107 12.10 -3.59 0.44
N LEU A 108 11.46 -2.48 0.88
CA LEU A 108 10.75 -1.57 -0.03
C LEU A 108 11.70 -0.84 -0.98
N ALA A 109 12.94 -0.63 -0.57
CA ALA A 109 13.93 0.08 -1.38
C ALA A 109 14.49 -0.77 -2.53
N GLU A 110 14.23 -2.09 -2.53
CA GLU A 110 14.72 -2.96 -3.60
C GLU A 110 14.22 -2.47 -4.96
N LYS A 111 15.16 -2.17 -5.86
CA LYS A 111 14.89 -1.62 -7.19
C LYS A 111 14.11 -0.31 -7.16
N GLY A 112 14.05 0.33 -6.01
CA GLY A 112 13.42 1.63 -5.83
C GLY A 112 14.44 2.74 -5.69
N THR A 113 13.97 3.91 -5.25
CA THR A 113 14.80 5.10 -5.07
C THR A 113 14.67 5.59 -3.63
N VAL A 114 15.79 5.59 -2.90
CA VAL A 114 15.83 6.13 -1.54
C VAL A 114 15.91 7.65 -1.64
N GLN A 115 14.92 8.33 -1.07
CA GLN A 115 14.90 9.79 -1.03
C GLN A 115 15.55 10.33 0.23
N LEU A 116 15.35 9.63 1.36
CA LEU A 116 16.01 9.92 2.62
C LEU A 116 16.36 8.58 3.28
N ALA A 117 17.64 8.31 3.45
CA ALA A 117 18.08 7.06 4.08
C ALA A 117 17.49 6.95 5.48
N ILE A 118 17.09 5.73 5.86
CA ILE A 118 16.48 5.51 7.17
C ILE A 118 17.52 5.79 8.26
N GLN A 119 17.13 6.59 9.25
CA GLN A 119 18.04 7.10 10.27
C GLN A 119 17.26 7.60 11.48
N GLU A 120 17.96 7.83 12.58
CA GLU A 120 17.39 8.51 13.73
C GLU A 120 17.25 10.00 13.45
N THR A 121 16.16 10.59 13.91
CA THR A 121 15.91 12.03 13.86
C THR A 121 15.60 12.52 15.27
N PHE A 122 15.35 13.84 15.43
CA PHE A 122 15.01 14.34 16.77
C PHE A 122 13.62 13.88 17.25
N TRP A 123 12.74 13.45 16.33
CA TRP A 123 11.37 13.00 16.68
C TRP A 123 11.15 11.51 16.55
N ALA A 124 12.07 10.76 15.95
CA ALA A 124 11.88 9.33 15.67
C ALA A 124 13.17 8.55 15.87
N LEU A 125 13.04 7.30 16.35
CA LEU A 125 14.16 6.38 16.40
C LEU A 125 14.62 6.00 15.00
N ARG A 126 13.67 5.90 14.06
CA ARG A 126 13.94 5.68 12.63
C ARG A 126 12.96 6.49 11.81
N PHE A 127 13.45 7.07 10.75
CA PHE A 127 12.63 7.78 9.77
C PHE A 127 13.34 7.71 8.42
N GLY A 128 12.64 7.23 7.41
CA GLY A 128 13.19 7.14 6.06
C GLY A 128 12.11 7.34 5.01
N MET A 129 12.53 7.77 3.83
CA MET A 129 11.64 8.02 2.70
C MET A 129 12.15 7.28 1.48
N VAL A 130 11.27 6.53 0.83
CA VAL A 130 11.62 5.72 -0.35
C VAL A 130 10.47 5.72 -1.33
N VAL A 131 10.78 5.75 -2.61
CA VAL A 131 9.82 5.46 -3.68
C VAL A 131 10.14 4.04 -4.14
N ASP A 132 9.17 3.13 -4.04
CA ASP A 132 9.42 1.75 -4.40
C ASP A 132 9.53 1.55 -5.92
N GLN A 133 9.87 0.33 -6.34
CA GLN A 133 10.06 0.03 -7.77
C GLN A 133 8.79 0.23 -8.61
N PHE A 134 7.63 0.32 -7.99
CA PHE A 134 6.35 0.52 -8.67
C PHE A 134 5.89 1.99 -8.64
N GLY A 135 6.70 2.87 -8.04
CA GLY A 135 6.42 4.31 -8.01
C GLY A 135 5.64 4.80 -6.80
N THR A 136 5.37 3.94 -5.82
CA THR A 136 4.64 4.36 -4.61
C THR A 136 5.60 4.98 -3.60
N PRO A 137 5.31 6.20 -3.12
CA PRO A 137 6.13 6.83 -2.09
C PRO A 137 5.76 6.34 -0.70
N TRP A 138 6.77 5.94 0.07
CA TRP A 138 6.63 5.43 1.44
C TRP A 138 7.44 6.25 2.41
N ILE A 139 6.90 6.44 3.60
CA ILE A 139 7.65 6.88 4.77
C ILE A 139 7.59 5.76 5.79
N ILE A 140 8.75 5.32 6.27
CA ILE A 140 8.84 4.29 7.30
C ILE A 140 9.35 4.97 8.57
N GLN A 141 8.60 4.81 9.66
CA GLN A 141 8.87 5.52 10.89
C GLN A 141 8.74 4.59 12.10
N CYS A 142 9.67 4.75 13.04
CA CYS A 142 9.58 4.18 14.37
C CYS A 142 9.70 5.34 15.35
N GLY A 143 8.61 5.63 16.09
CA GLY A 143 8.58 6.77 16.99
C GLY A 143 9.44 6.54 18.24
N LYS A 144 9.84 7.63 18.87
CA LYS A 144 10.51 7.55 20.17
C LYS A 144 9.49 7.19 21.24
N PRO A 145 9.91 6.43 22.29
CA PRO A 145 9.03 6.20 23.44
C PRO A 145 8.63 7.54 24.04
N GLY A 146 7.33 7.74 24.20
CA GLY A 146 6.77 9.00 24.71
C GLY A 146 6.57 9.00 26.19
#